data_84a8b9f023fe8a54e210cc46a9945427
#
_entry.id   84a8b9f023fe8a54e210cc46a9945427
#
_cell.length_a   1.000
_cell.length_b   1.000
_cell.length_c   1.000
_cell.angle_alpha   90.00
_cell.angle_beta   90.00
_cell.angle_gamma   90.00
#
_symmetry.space_group_name_H-M   'P 1'
#
loop_
_entity.id
_entity.type
_entity.pdbx_description
1 polymer ?
#
loop_
_entity_poly.entity_id
_entity_poly.type
_entity_poly.pdbx_seq_one_letter_code
_entity_poly.pdbx_strand_id
1 'polypeptide(L)'
;MYKTIIFDLDGTLLNTLDDLKDSTNYALEKYGYAERSFDEIRSFVGNGIRKLIERALPADVSEEEFTNVYESFKAHYRIHCNDKTGPYPGILELLEELKNRGIVFAIASNKSYPSVITLIEIYFEGYIQEAAGAVDGKPTKPDPYMVSNLMKNLDCIPEETLYVGDSQVDVMTASNAGLDLVAVSWGFRTEEELKKAGASIIIKHPLDLLNYLN
;
A
#
# COMPACT_ATOMS: atom_id res chain seq x y z
N MET A 1 -21.55 2.39 12.83
CA MET A 1 -21.28 3.38 11.76
C MET A 1 -19.83 3.82 11.85
N TYR A 2 -19.06 3.62 10.79
CA TYR A 2 -17.64 4.01 10.74
C TYR A 2 -17.51 5.52 10.57
N LYS A 3 -16.56 6.12 11.30
CA LYS A 3 -16.21 7.55 11.26
C LYS A 3 -14.82 7.78 10.69
N THR A 4 -13.97 6.73 10.71
CA THR A 4 -12.60 6.77 10.23
C THR A 4 -12.34 5.61 9.28
N ILE A 5 -11.63 5.87 8.19
CA ILE A 5 -11.14 4.82 7.28
C ILE A 5 -9.63 4.93 7.16
N ILE A 6 -8.94 3.83 7.40
CA ILE A 6 -7.51 3.70 7.17
C ILE A 6 -7.30 2.90 5.88
N PHE A 7 -6.75 3.54 4.87
CA PHE A 7 -6.45 2.93 3.58
C PHE A 7 -5.00 2.46 3.50
N ASP A 8 -4.76 1.33 2.83
CA ASP A 8 -3.46 1.12 2.19
C ASP A 8 -3.33 2.05 0.98
N LEU A 9 -2.10 2.22 0.47
CA LEU A 9 -1.80 3.11 -0.65
C LEU A 9 -1.59 2.34 -1.95
N ASP A 10 -0.52 1.53 -2.01
CA ASP A 10 -0.08 0.85 -3.23
C ASP A 10 -0.97 -0.37 -3.55
N GLY A 11 -1.75 -0.32 -4.60
CA GLY A 11 -2.74 -1.35 -4.95
C GLY A 11 -4.14 -1.09 -4.41
N THR A 12 -4.31 -0.11 -3.53
CA THR A 12 -5.60 0.25 -2.95
C THR A 12 -6.09 1.60 -3.47
N LEU A 13 -5.39 2.69 -3.18
CA LEU A 13 -5.70 4.03 -3.68
C LEU A 13 -4.98 4.32 -5.00
N LEU A 14 -3.72 3.91 -5.14
CA LEU A 14 -2.87 4.15 -6.30
C LEU A 14 -2.45 2.85 -6.99
N ASN A 15 -2.49 2.87 -8.33
CA ASN A 15 -1.79 1.89 -9.15
C ASN A 15 -0.34 2.34 -9.32
N THR A 16 0.56 1.74 -8.57
CA THR A 16 1.99 2.06 -8.56
C THR A 16 2.86 0.99 -9.21
N LEU A 17 2.25 -0.06 -9.78
CA LEU A 17 2.94 -1.28 -10.16
C LEU A 17 3.90 -1.09 -11.33
N ASP A 18 3.53 -0.25 -12.31
CA ASP A 18 4.39 0.02 -13.47
C ASP A 18 5.70 0.71 -13.05
N ASP A 19 5.63 1.73 -12.21
CA ASP A 19 6.82 2.45 -11.75
C ASP A 19 7.70 1.60 -10.83
N LEU A 20 7.09 0.73 -10.01
CA LEU A 20 7.82 -0.27 -9.22
C LEU A 20 8.54 -1.28 -10.12
N LYS A 21 7.87 -1.77 -11.17
CA LYS A 21 8.46 -2.69 -12.13
C LYS A 21 9.62 -2.05 -12.88
N ASP A 22 9.41 -0.87 -13.42
CA ASP A 22 10.42 -0.19 -14.22
C ASP A 22 11.66 0.14 -13.39
N SER A 23 11.48 0.59 -12.15
CA SER A 23 12.60 0.87 -11.25
C SER A 23 13.31 -0.40 -10.78
N THR A 24 12.57 -1.51 -10.59
CA THR A 24 13.18 -2.80 -10.26
C THR A 24 14.03 -3.30 -11.43
N ASN A 25 13.49 -3.29 -12.64
CA ASN A 25 14.19 -3.76 -13.82
C ASN A 25 15.39 -2.89 -14.18
N TYR A 26 15.28 -1.56 -14.02
CA TYR A 26 16.43 -0.66 -14.15
C TYR A 26 17.57 -1.08 -13.21
N ALA A 27 17.25 -1.36 -11.94
CA ALA A 27 18.27 -1.76 -10.98
C ALA A 27 18.86 -3.15 -11.28
N LEU A 28 18.03 -4.10 -11.70
CA LEU A 28 18.46 -5.44 -12.09
C LEU A 28 19.40 -5.39 -13.33
N GLU A 29 18.98 -4.71 -14.40
CA GLU A 29 19.75 -4.56 -15.62
C GLU A 29 21.13 -3.94 -15.36
N LYS A 30 21.17 -2.89 -14.57
CA LYS A 30 22.42 -2.18 -14.21
C LYS A 30 23.48 -3.09 -13.59
N TYR A 31 23.08 -4.15 -12.90
CA TYR A 31 23.98 -5.11 -12.26
C TYR A 31 24.00 -6.47 -12.98
N GLY A 32 23.47 -6.55 -14.21
CA GLY A 32 23.54 -7.73 -15.05
C GLY A 32 22.59 -8.87 -14.68
N TYR A 33 21.54 -8.58 -13.89
CA TYR A 33 20.48 -9.52 -13.57
C TYR A 33 19.35 -9.48 -14.62
N ALA A 34 18.66 -10.60 -14.77
CA ALA A 34 17.51 -10.69 -15.68
C ALA A 34 16.34 -9.83 -15.16
N GLU A 35 15.64 -9.19 -16.10
CA GLU A 35 14.41 -8.48 -15.80
C GLU A 35 13.31 -9.40 -15.25
N ARG A 36 12.41 -8.83 -14.48
CA ARG A 36 11.21 -9.47 -13.97
C ARG A 36 9.98 -9.00 -14.74
N SER A 37 9.11 -9.96 -15.02
CA SER A 37 7.82 -9.71 -15.65
C SER A 37 6.88 -8.91 -14.73
N PHE A 38 5.83 -8.36 -15.30
CA PHE A 38 4.79 -7.65 -14.57
C PHE A 38 4.16 -8.52 -13.47
N ASP A 39 3.85 -9.79 -13.78
CA ASP A 39 3.22 -10.71 -12.84
C ASP A 39 4.17 -11.13 -11.71
N GLU A 40 5.46 -11.28 -11.98
CA GLU A 40 6.46 -11.53 -10.94
C GLU A 40 6.53 -10.33 -9.98
N ILE A 41 6.69 -9.11 -10.50
CA ILE A 41 6.74 -7.89 -9.67
C ILE A 41 5.45 -7.77 -8.86
N ARG A 42 4.27 -7.97 -9.47
CA ARG A 42 2.99 -7.95 -8.78
C ARG A 42 2.96 -8.93 -7.59
N SER A 43 3.54 -10.11 -7.75
CA SER A 43 3.62 -11.10 -6.68
C SER A 43 4.60 -10.72 -5.56
N PHE A 44 5.63 -9.92 -5.87
CA PHE A 44 6.71 -9.56 -4.94
C PHE A 44 6.35 -8.37 -4.03
N VAL A 45 5.47 -7.46 -4.50
CA VAL A 45 5.09 -6.25 -3.75
C VAL A 45 4.21 -6.53 -2.52
N GLY A 46 4.11 -5.53 -1.62
CA GLY A 46 3.26 -5.55 -0.42
C GLY A 46 4.04 -5.56 0.91
N ASN A 47 5.27 -6.08 0.94
CA ASN A 47 6.09 -6.16 2.16
C ASN A 47 7.25 -5.14 2.19
N GLY A 48 7.13 -4.04 1.45
CA GLY A 48 8.13 -3.00 1.33
C GLY A 48 9.24 -3.31 0.31
N ILE A 49 10.04 -2.30 0.03
CA ILE A 49 11.04 -2.31 -1.07
C ILE A 49 12.12 -3.37 -0.84
N ARG A 50 12.59 -3.55 0.41
CA ARG A 50 13.63 -4.55 0.70
C ARG A 50 13.17 -5.95 0.24
N LYS A 51 11.95 -6.34 0.59
CA LYS A 51 11.38 -7.63 0.20
C LYS A 51 11.12 -7.76 -1.29
N LEU A 52 10.74 -6.66 -1.95
CA LEU A 52 10.62 -6.63 -3.40
C LEU A 52 11.96 -6.99 -4.06
N ILE A 53 13.05 -6.34 -3.67
CA ILE A 53 14.38 -6.58 -4.26
C ILE A 53 14.94 -7.96 -3.86
N GLU A 54 14.74 -8.43 -2.61
CA GLU A 54 15.10 -9.80 -2.18
C GLU A 54 14.44 -10.87 -3.08
N ARG A 55 13.15 -10.68 -3.43
CA ARG A 55 12.41 -11.62 -4.29
C ARG A 55 12.78 -11.50 -5.77
N ALA A 56 13.21 -10.32 -6.20
CA ALA A 56 13.61 -10.07 -7.58
C ALA A 56 15.01 -10.62 -7.90
N LEU A 57 15.88 -10.77 -6.91
CA LEU A 57 17.23 -11.28 -7.06
C LEU A 57 17.30 -12.81 -6.91
N PRO A 58 18.35 -13.48 -7.43
CA PRO A 58 18.66 -14.87 -7.12
C PRO A 58 18.92 -15.08 -5.62
N ALA A 59 18.67 -16.31 -5.12
CA ALA A 59 18.77 -16.60 -3.69
C ALA A 59 20.21 -16.62 -3.13
N ASP A 60 21.22 -16.74 -4.00
CA ASP A 60 22.64 -16.83 -3.68
C ASP A 60 23.42 -15.53 -3.83
N VAL A 61 22.70 -14.41 -4.00
CA VAL A 61 23.31 -13.06 -4.11
C VAL A 61 23.94 -12.65 -2.78
N SER A 62 25.16 -12.11 -2.83
CA SER A 62 25.84 -11.59 -1.65
C SER A 62 25.14 -10.35 -1.09
N GLU A 63 25.35 -10.05 0.21
CA GLU A 63 24.79 -8.84 0.84
C GLU A 63 25.31 -7.55 0.18
N GLU A 64 26.52 -7.56 -0.36
CA GLU A 64 27.09 -6.43 -1.09
C GLU A 64 26.34 -6.18 -2.41
N GLU A 65 26.12 -7.23 -3.21
CA GLU A 65 25.36 -7.14 -4.46
C GLU A 65 23.91 -6.75 -4.21
N PHE A 66 23.26 -7.37 -3.21
CA PHE A 66 21.93 -6.96 -2.78
C PHE A 66 21.88 -5.47 -2.46
N THR A 67 22.80 -4.96 -1.64
CA THR A 67 22.86 -3.56 -1.24
C THR A 67 23.01 -2.65 -2.45
N ASN A 68 23.86 -3.01 -3.41
CA ASN A 68 24.08 -2.24 -4.62
C ASN A 68 22.81 -2.13 -5.48
N VAL A 69 22.10 -3.24 -5.68
CA VAL A 69 20.82 -3.26 -6.42
C VAL A 69 19.74 -2.47 -5.67
N TYR A 70 19.63 -2.68 -4.37
CA TYR A 70 18.66 -2.01 -3.51
C TYR A 70 18.83 -0.47 -3.51
N GLU A 71 20.07 0.02 -3.35
CA GLU A 71 20.33 1.47 -3.40
C GLU A 71 20.13 2.05 -4.81
N SER A 72 20.45 1.27 -5.87
CA SER A 72 20.15 1.68 -7.24
C SER A 72 18.64 1.79 -7.49
N PHE A 73 17.85 0.82 -7.01
CA PHE A 73 16.39 0.90 -7.05
C PHE A 73 15.89 2.16 -6.31
N LYS A 74 16.33 2.39 -5.09
CA LYS A 74 15.89 3.55 -4.28
C LYS A 74 16.19 4.88 -4.98
N ALA A 75 17.39 5.00 -5.56
CA ALA A 75 17.79 6.21 -6.27
C ALA A 75 16.92 6.45 -7.51
N HIS A 76 16.63 5.40 -8.29
CA HIS A 76 15.77 5.49 -9.47
C HIS A 76 14.31 5.76 -9.09
N TYR A 77 13.76 4.95 -8.18
CA TYR A 77 12.35 5.06 -7.77
C TYR A 77 12.02 6.41 -7.12
N ARG A 78 12.97 7.02 -6.41
CA ARG A 78 12.78 8.38 -5.85
C ARG A 78 12.45 9.43 -6.92
N ILE A 79 12.95 9.26 -8.14
CA ILE A 79 12.74 10.19 -9.26
C ILE A 79 11.52 9.78 -10.09
N HIS A 80 11.34 8.45 -10.28
CA HIS A 80 10.41 7.86 -11.22
C HIS A 80 9.18 7.19 -10.57
N CYS A 81 8.91 7.46 -9.28
CA CYS A 81 7.78 6.84 -8.57
C CYS A 81 6.41 7.38 -8.97
N ASN A 82 6.37 8.32 -9.90
CA ASN A 82 5.16 9.01 -10.35
C ASN A 82 5.12 9.22 -11.88
N ASP A 83 5.83 8.42 -12.65
CA ASP A 83 5.83 8.53 -14.12
C ASP A 83 4.55 7.91 -14.72
N LYS A 84 4.06 6.82 -14.13
CA LYS A 84 2.88 6.05 -14.56
C LYS A 84 1.88 5.82 -13.42
N THR A 85 2.25 6.16 -12.19
CA THR A 85 1.40 6.04 -11.00
C THR A 85 0.18 6.95 -11.13
N GLY A 86 -0.97 6.47 -10.65
CA GLY A 86 -2.19 7.27 -10.60
C GLY A 86 -3.27 6.60 -9.75
N PRO A 87 -4.29 7.37 -9.32
CA PRO A 87 -5.44 6.81 -8.61
C PRO A 87 -6.18 5.78 -9.46
N TYR A 88 -6.65 4.70 -8.83
CA TYR A 88 -7.57 3.79 -9.51
C TYR A 88 -8.86 4.52 -9.90
N PRO A 89 -9.51 4.11 -11.02
CA PRO A 89 -10.79 4.70 -11.44
C PRO A 89 -11.83 4.66 -10.32
N GLY A 90 -12.45 5.81 -10.01
CA GLY A 90 -13.47 5.94 -8.96
C GLY A 90 -12.91 6.28 -7.55
N ILE A 91 -11.61 6.29 -7.33
CA ILE A 91 -11.02 6.61 -6.01
C ILE A 91 -11.28 8.06 -5.63
N LEU A 92 -11.02 9.02 -6.52
CA LEU A 92 -11.25 10.44 -6.20
C LEU A 92 -12.73 10.73 -5.94
N GLU A 93 -13.63 10.08 -6.69
CA GLU A 93 -15.07 10.18 -6.48
C GLU A 93 -15.47 9.60 -5.12
N LEU A 94 -14.92 8.45 -4.74
CA LEU A 94 -15.12 7.86 -3.43
C LEU A 94 -14.66 8.80 -2.31
N LEU A 95 -13.45 9.34 -2.40
CA LEU A 95 -12.90 10.23 -1.36
C LEU A 95 -13.74 11.50 -1.20
N GLU A 96 -14.24 12.07 -2.29
CA GLU A 96 -15.14 13.24 -2.24
C GLU A 96 -16.47 12.87 -1.54
N GLU A 97 -17.07 11.74 -1.87
CA GLU A 97 -18.30 11.28 -1.23
C GLU A 97 -18.11 11.00 0.27
N LEU A 98 -16.99 10.36 0.65
CA LEU A 98 -16.65 10.10 2.05
C LEU A 98 -16.42 11.40 2.83
N LYS A 99 -15.74 12.37 2.23
CA LYS A 99 -15.52 13.71 2.80
C LYS A 99 -16.85 14.44 3.04
N ASN A 100 -17.77 14.37 2.09
CA ASN A 100 -19.12 14.94 2.21
C ASN A 100 -19.93 14.30 3.35
N ARG A 101 -19.65 13.05 3.69
CA ARG A 101 -20.23 12.34 4.85
C ARG A 101 -19.50 12.64 6.16
N GLY A 102 -18.46 13.46 6.16
CA GLY A 102 -17.68 13.79 7.36
C GLY A 102 -16.79 12.67 7.87
N ILE A 103 -16.45 11.69 7.01
CA ILE A 103 -15.54 10.59 7.38
C ILE A 103 -14.10 11.07 7.30
N VAL A 104 -13.31 10.71 8.29
CA VAL A 104 -11.88 11.00 8.40
C VAL A 104 -11.08 9.90 7.67
N PHE A 105 -10.03 10.28 6.93
CA PHE A 105 -9.18 9.31 6.23
C PHE A 105 -7.74 9.36 6.70
N ALA A 106 -7.14 8.19 6.76
CA ALA A 106 -5.71 8.03 6.98
C ALA A 106 -5.12 7.00 6.01
N ILE A 107 -3.80 7.05 5.84
CA ILE A 107 -3.05 6.07 5.04
C ILE A 107 -2.06 5.33 5.93
N ALA A 108 -2.03 3.98 5.82
CA ALA A 108 -1.02 3.11 6.41
C ALA A 108 -0.34 2.29 5.32
N SER A 109 0.92 2.56 4.99
CA SER A 109 1.62 1.91 3.89
C SER A 109 3.02 1.40 4.27
N ASN A 110 3.42 0.25 3.69
CA ASN A 110 4.80 -0.24 3.76
C ASN A 110 5.77 0.49 2.81
N LYS A 111 5.26 1.46 2.06
CA LYS A 111 6.05 2.43 1.30
C LYS A 111 6.80 3.38 2.24
N SER A 112 8.00 3.86 1.85
CA SER A 112 8.75 4.83 2.66
C SER A 112 7.92 6.07 2.97
N TYR A 113 7.99 6.57 4.22
CA TYR A 113 7.20 7.72 4.66
C TYR A 113 7.36 8.95 3.74
N PRO A 114 8.58 9.36 3.31
CA PRO A 114 8.71 10.47 2.37
C PRO A 114 7.97 10.26 1.04
N SER A 115 8.00 9.03 0.49
CA SER A 115 7.28 8.72 -0.75
C SER A 115 5.75 8.74 -0.55
N VAL A 116 5.26 8.31 0.62
CA VAL A 116 3.83 8.41 0.96
C VAL A 116 3.39 9.87 0.94
N ILE A 117 4.14 10.75 1.63
CA ILE A 117 3.80 12.19 1.69
C ILE A 117 3.82 12.83 0.29
N THR A 118 4.84 12.58 -0.52
CA THR A 118 4.92 13.09 -1.89
C THR A 118 3.70 12.69 -2.72
N LEU A 119 3.26 11.43 -2.65
CA LEU A 119 2.10 10.97 -3.42
C LEU A 119 0.77 11.51 -2.88
N ILE A 120 0.67 11.75 -1.57
CA ILE A 120 -0.50 12.43 -0.98
C ILE A 120 -0.59 13.86 -1.50
N GLU A 121 0.50 14.61 -1.50
CA GLU A 121 0.55 15.99 -2.01
C GLU A 121 0.14 16.07 -3.50
N ILE A 122 0.54 15.07 -4.30
CA ILE A 122 0.24 15.04 -5.73
C ILE A 122 -1.23 14.67 -6.00
N TYR A 123 -1.78 13.65 -5.31
CA TYR A 123 -3.04 13.04 -5.68
C TYR A 123 -4.18 13.27 -4.70
N PHE A 124 -3.87 13.52 -3.41
CA PHE A 124 -4.84 13.47 -2.32
C PHE A 124 -4.76 14.70 -1.41
N GLU A 125 -4.21 15.82 -1.90
CA GLU A 125 -4.15 17.07 -1.14
C GLU A 125 -5.56 17.48 -0.68
N GLY A 126 -5.70 17.74 0.63
CA GLY A 126 -6.97 18.14 1.24
C GLY A 126 -7.96 17.00 1.52
N TYR A 127 -7.58 15.73 1.26
CA TYR A 127 -8.37 14.56 1.64
C TYR A 127 -7.80 13.85 2.86
N ILE A 128 -6.50 13.59 2.91
CA ILE A 128 -5.87 12.75 3.93
C ILE A 128 -5.50 13.59 5.16
N GLN A 129 -5.98 13.20 6.34
CA GLN A 129 -5.72 13.88 7.61
C GLN A 129 -4.43 13.41 8.28
N GLU A 130 -4.12 12.10 8.16
CA GLU A 130 -2.93 11.50 8.76
C GLU A 130 -2.36 10.41 7.84
N ALA A 131 -1.05 10.20 7.90
CA ALA A 131 -0.42 9.14 7.13
C ALA A 131 0.75 8.50 7.89
N ALA A 132 0.88 7.19 7.73
CA ALA A 132 2.03 6.41 8.20
C ALA A 132 2.67 5.68 7.01
N GLY A 133 3.99 5.74 6.95
CA GLY A 133 4.83 5.01 6.02
C GLY A 133 5.97 4.31 6.76
N ALA A 134 6.72 3.48 6.04
CA ALA A 134 7.88 2.81 6.60
C ALA A 134 8.97 3.83 6.99
N VAL A 135 9.47 3.67 8.22
CA VAL A 135 10.58 4.41 8.79
C VAL A 135 11.59 3.42 9.33
N ASP A 136 12.88 3.65 9.09
CA ASP A 136 13.93 2.75 9.54
C ASP A 136 13.88 2.51 11.06
N GLY A 137 14.01 1.25 11.46
CA GLY A 137 13.96 0.84 12.85
C GLY A 137 12.56 0.81 13.50
N LYS A 138 11.50 1.07 12.74
CA LYS A 138 10.12 0.94 13.21
C LYS A 138 9.44 -0.28 12.58
N PRO A 139 8.49 -0.92 13.29
CA PRO A 139 7.70 -2.00 12.73
C PRO A 139 6.85 -1.53 11.54
N THR A 140 6.71 -2.41 10.55
CA THR A 140 5.88 -2.20 9.35
C THR A 140 4.73 -3.20 9.32
N LYS A 141 3.71 -2.98 8.50
CA LYS A 141 2.61 -3.92 8.30
C LYS A 141 3.16 -5.34 7.98
N PRO A 142 2.65 -6.40 8.58
CA PRO A 142 1.38 -6.52 9.32
C PRO A 142 1.44 -6.21 10.83
N ASP A 143 2.55 -5.68 11.36
CA ASP A 143 2.57 -5.19 12.74
C ASP A 143 1.55 -4.03 12.88
N PRO A 144 0.72 -4.00 13.95
CA PRO A 144 -0.31 -2.99 14.12
C PRO A 144 0.23 -1.59 14.48
N TYR A 145 1.54 -1.43 14.65
CA TYR A 145 2.20 -0.20 15.12
C TYR A 145 1.77 1.05 14.35
N MET A 146 1.79 0.99 13.00
CA MET A 146 1.40 2.14 12.18
C MET A 146 -0.07 2.52 12.39
N VAL A 147 -0.95 1.53 12.35
CA VAL A 147 -2.40 1.70 12.52
C VAL A 147 -2.74 2.22 13.91
N SER A 148 -2.12 1.66 14.95
CA SER A 148 -2.33 2.10 16.35
C SER A 148 -1.89 3.55 16.55
N ASN A 149 -0.79 3.99 15.92
CA ASN A 149 -0.36 5.38 15.98
C ASN A 149 -1.31 6.32 15.24
N LEU A 150 -1.79 5.94 14.05
CA LEU A 150 -2.79 6.72 13.32
C LEU A 150 -4.07 6.89 14.13
N MET A 151 -4.58 5.80 14.71
CA MET A 151 -5.77 5.83 15.55
C MET A 151 -5.59 6.76 16.76
N LYS A 152 -4.43 6.70 17.41
CA LYS A 152 -4.10 7.59 18.54
C LYS A 152 -4.05 9.07 18.11
N ASN A 153 -3.44 9.38 16.97
CA ASN A 153 -3.31 10.75 16.47
C ASN A 153 -4.66 11.34 16.06
N LEU A 154 -5.55 10.49 15.52
CA LEU A 154 -6.90 10.88 15.08
C LEU A 154 -7.96 10.78 16.20
N ASP A 155 -7.58 10.35 17.41
CA ASP A 155 -8.49 10.11 18.54
C ASP A 155 -9.69 9.23 18.16
N CYS A 156 -9.44 8.15 17.41
CA CYS A 156 -10.47 7.23 16.96
C CYS A 156 -10.35 5.86 17.63
N ILE A 157 -11.46 5.12 17.68
CA ILE A 157 -11.58 3.81 18.32
C ILE A 157 -11.79 2.70 17.28
N PRO A 158 -11.40 1.44 17.58
CA PRO A 158 -11.53 0.33 16.63
C PRO A 158 -12.94 0.12 16.09
N GLU A 159 -13.96 0.23 16.93
CA GLU A 159 -15.36 -0.01 16.59
C GLU A 159 -15.93 1.01 15.58
N GLU A 160 -15.29 2.16 15.42
CA GLU A 160 -15.66 3.23 14.48
C GLU A 160 -14.64 3.39 13.35
N THR A 161 -13.64 2.48 13.27
CA THR A 161 -12.55 2.53 12.27
C THR A 161 -12.62 1.32 11.33
N LEU A 162 -12.61 1.59 10.04
CA LEU A 162 -12.56 0.56 8.99
C LEU A 162 -11.18 0.57 8.32
N TYR A 163 -10.62 -0.61 8.08
CA TYR A 163 -9.41 -0.77 7.28
C TYR A 163 -9.75 -1.18 5.85
N VAL A 164 -9.07 -0.61 4.85
CA VAL A 164 -9.26 -0.93 3.42
C VAL A 164 -7.92 -1.23 2.79
N GLY A 165 -7.78 -2.41 2.15
CA GLY A 165 -6.53 -2.84 1.53
C GLY A 165 -6.71 -3.94 0.49
N ASP A 166 -5.66 -4.23 -0.29
CA ASP A 166 -5.70 -5.14 -1.43
C ASP A 166 -4.89 -6.44 -1.26
N SER A 167 -4.30 -6.67 -0.08
CA SER A 167 -3.34 -7.76 0.09
C SER A 167 -3.53 -8.56 1.39
N GLN A 168 -2.89 -9.74 1.44
CA GLN A 168 -2.82 -10.54 2.68
C GLN A 168 -2.15 -9.78 3.84
N VAL A 169 -1.27 -8.83 3.53
CA VAL A 169 -0.63 -7.98 4.55
C VAL A 169 -1.67 -7.10 5.21
N ASP A 170 -2.63 -6.56 4.45
CA ASP A 170 -3.69 -5.71 4.96
C ASP A 170 -4.70 -6.50 5.79
N VAL A 171 -5.07 -7.71 5.33
CA VAL A 171 -5.91 -8.64 6.11
C VAL A 171 -5.29 -8.90 7.50
N MET A 172 -4.00 -9.22 7.53
CA MET A 172 -3.28 -9.45 8.79
C MET A 172 -3.14 -8.17 9.62
N THR A 173 -2.91 -7.02 8.98
CA THR A 173 -2.79 -5.72 9.67
C THR A 173 -4.09 -5.35 10.38
N ALA A 174 -5.21 -5.43 9.67
CA ALA A 174 -6.54 -5.16 10.24
C ALA A 174 -6.83 -6.11 11.42
N SER A 175 -6.60 -7.41 11.25
CA SER A 175 -6.75 -8.40 12.31
C SER A 175 -5.89 -8.11 13.54
N ASN A 176 -4.61 -7.78 13.34
CA ASN A 176 -3.68 -7.49 14.42
C ASN A 176 -4.00 -6.16 15.14
N ALA A 177 -4.63 -5.23 14.45
CA ALA A 177 -5.10 -3.96 15.01
C ALA A 177 -6.51 -4.04 15.60
N GLY A 178 -7.21 -5.17 15.46
CA GLY A 178 -8.58 -5.34 15.93
C GLY A 178 -9.62 -4.55 15.12
N LEU A 179 -9.35 -4.31 13.83
CA LEU A 179 -10.23 -3.55 12.94
C LEU A 179 -11.01 -4.46 12.00
N ASP A 180 -12.21 -4.02 11.62
CA ASP A 180 -12.92 -4.57 10.48
C ASP A 180 -12.17 -4.23 9.18
N LEU A 181 -12.27 -5.15 8.20
CA LEU A 181 -11.61 -5.03 6.90
C LEU A 181 -12.61 -5.10 5.76
N VAL A 182 -12.47 -4.21 4.81
CA VAL A 182 -12.97 -4.37 3.43
C VAL A 182 -11.77 -4.53 2.50
N ALA A 183 -11.64 -5.69 1.86
CA ALA A 183 -10.63 -5.94 0.86
C ALA A 183 -11.08 -5.44 -0.52
N VAL A 184 -10.12 -5.02 -1.35
CA VAL A 184 -10.38 -4.53 -2.71
C VAL A 184 -9.75 -5.45 -3.75
N SER A 185 -10.48 -5.77 -4.83
CA SER A 185 -10.02 -6.73 -5.85
C SER A 185 -9.46 -6.09 -7.13
N TRP A 186 -9.40 -4.77 -7.20
CA TRP A 186 -8.74 -4.06 -8.32
C TRP A 186 -7.23 -3.90 -8.14
N GLY A 187 -6.69 -4.27 -6.96
CA GLY A 187 -5.29 -4.13 -6.60
C GLY A 187 -4.39 -5.27 -7.10
N PHE A 188 -3.37 -5.58 -6.31
CA PHE A 188 -2.31 -6.51 -6.70
C PHE A 188 -2.66 -7.98 -6.45
N ARG A 189 -3.66 -8.28 -5.62
CA ARG A 189 -4.08 -9.66 -5.30
C ARG A 189 -5.44 -10.00 -5.89
N THR A 190 -5.57 -11.25 -6.28
CA THR A 190 -6.84 -11.80 -6.77
C THR A 190 -7.84 -12.00 -5.63
N GLU A 191 -9.12 -12.07 -5.95
CA GLU A 191 -10.16 -12.40 -4.95
C GLU A 191 -9.90 -13.74 -4.25
N GLU A 192 -9.33 -14.73 -4.96
CA GLU A 192 -9.01 -16.03 -4.38
C GLU A 192 -7.90 -15.92 -3.33
N GLU A 193 -6.85 -15.15 -3.62
CA GLU A 193 -5.77 -14.87 -2.67
C GLU A 193 -6.29 -14.13 -1.43
N LEU A 194 -7.15 -13.14 -1.63
CA LEU A 194 -7.76 -12.37 -0.53
C LEU A 194 -8.66 -13.25 0.35
N LYS A 195 -9.52 -14.09 -0.26
CA LYS A 195 -10.35 -15.06 0.47
C LYS A 195 -9.48 -16.05 1.26
N LYS A 196 -8.43 -16.58 0.64
CA LYS A 196 -7.48 -17.48 1.29
C LYS A 196 -6.74 -16.81 2.46
N ALA A 197 -6.50 -15.50 2.37
CA ALA A 197 -5.91 -14.71 3.46
C ALA A 197 -6.89 -14.43 4.61
N GLY A 198 -8.21 -14.67 4.41
CA GLY A 198 -9.25 -14.48 5.42
C GLY A 198 -10.15 -13.25 5.21
N ALA A 199 -10.05 -12.57 4.06
CA ALA A 199 -10.95 -11.47 3.76
C ALA A 199 -12.40 -11.98 3.59
N SER A 200 -13.32 -11.49 4.42
CA SER A 200 -14.75 -11.84 4.39
C SER A 200 -15.55 -10.92 3.47
N ILE A 201 -15.12 -9.66 3.34
CA ILE A 201 -15.74 -8.65 2.48
C ILE A 201 -14.72 -8.26 1.41
N ILE A 202 -15.11 -8.43 0.14
CA ILE A 202 -14.29 -8.04 -1.01
C ILE A 202 -15.15 -7.23 -1.96
N ILE A 203 -14.74 -6.01 -2.27
CA ILE A 203 -15.42 -5.12 -3.21
C ILE A 203 -14.66 -5.02 -4.53
N LYS A 204 -15.39 -4.74 -5.62
CA LYS A 204 -14.84 -4.68 -6.99
C LYS A 204 -14.71 -3.27 -7.55
N HIS A 205 -15.44 -2.34 -6.96
CA HIS A 205 -15.43 -0.94 -7.37
C HIS A 205 -15.32 -0.04 -6.13
N PRO A 206 -14.55 1.08 -6.18
CA PRO A 206 -14.38 1.96 -5.03
C PRO A 206 -15.68 2.42 -4.37
N LEU A 207 -16.68 2.80 -5.15
CA LEU A 207 -17.97 3.26 -4.62
C LEU A 207 -18.79 2.17 -3.90
N ASP A 208 -18.45 0.88 -4.10
CA ASP A 208 -19.09 -0.20 -3.35
C ASP A 208 -18.82 -0.09 -1.84
N LEU A 209 -17.70 0.59 -1.45
CA LEU A 209 -17.36 0.82 -0.05
C LEU A 209 -18.46 1.56 0.71
N LEU A 210 -19.18 2.45 0.05
CA LEU A 210 -20.26 3.23 0.66
C LEU A 210 -21.39 2.38 1.25
N ASN A 211 -21.57 1.14 0.77
CA ASN A 211 -22.57 0.20 1.27
C ASN A 211 -22.20 -0.43 2.62
N TYR A 212 -20.95 -0.29 3.05
CA TYR A 212 -20.40 -0.93 4.26
C TYR A 212 -20.16 0.05 5.41
N LEU A 213 -20.56 1.31 5.27
CA LEU A 213 -20.26 2.36 6.25
C LEU A 213 -21.33 2.55 7.33
N ASN A 214 -22.42 1.83 7.24
CA ASN A 214 -23.59 1.95 8.14
C ASN A 214 -23.42 1.14 9.43
#